data_df61bb620ec9b1406520d6446029d3f8
#
_entry.id   df61bb620ec9b1406520d6446029d3f8
#
_cell.length_a   1.000
_cell.length_b   1.000
_cell.length_c   1.000
_cell.angle_alpha   90.00
_cell.angle_beta   90.00
_cell.angle_gamma   90.00
#
_symmetry.space_group_name_H-M   'P 1'
#
loop_
_entity.id
_entity.type
_entity.pdbx_description
1 polymer ?
#
loop_
_entity_poly.entity_id
_entity_poly.type
_entity_poly.pdbx_seq_one_letter_code
_entity_poly.pdbx_strand_id
1 'polypeptide(L)'
;MFKLFKNFKKKDWFFILLAILFIAGQVGLELKMPEYMSTITQLVQTEGSEMGDILQNGAMMLLCAFGSLLSTIIAGWFVSNVGADFTYIVRKKIFDKVEKLGINEIKKFSTASLITRTTNDVTQVRMAITMGANMLIRAPITAVWAITKIANKSWQWSTATGVAVVIMLITIVTIMTVVIPRFKIIQKLTDKLNGVTRENLTGIRVVRAFNAEKYQEHKFDAANTEVADTTRFVDRVLSVMSPMMYLVMNGITLAIYFIGAFVISESIMSDKLIVFSDMVVFSNYATHVILSFLFLAMFFMIVPRAQVSAERINEVLDEEITVTDGDFDDETAEVGTVEFRNVSFKYPDAEEYLLKDISFRAEKGQTVAFIGSTGSGKSTLINLVPRFYDVTDGAVFVDGVNVKDYKQKALHQKLGYVPQKAVIFSGTVASNIGYGDNGKEKPSEKKIQTAAKVAQAKNFVEKLDKQYNSHIAQSGTNISGGQKQRLAIARAIARNPEIYIFDDSFSALDYKTDAALRKALKEYTKDATSLIVAQRIGTIMHADQILVLDKGRCVGRGTHKELLKNCEIYKEIALSQLTKEELNV
;
A
#
# COMPACT_ATOMS: atom_id res chain seq x y z
N MET A 1 -15.82 1.33 4.26
CA MET A 1 -15.33 2.47 5.07
C MET A 1 -15.65 2.32 6.57
N PHE A 2 -16.89 1.99 6.98
CA PHE A 2 -17.29 1.83 8.40
C PHE A 2 -16.42 0.83 9.18
N LYS A 3 -15.95 -0.24 8.54
CA LYS A 3 -15.05 -1.23 9.17
C LYS A 3 -13.72 -0.59 9.64
N LEU A 4 -13.20 0.37 8.88
CA LEU A 4 -11.97 1.07 9.26
C LEU A 4 -12.16 2.03 10.44
N PHE A 5 -13.37 2.55 10.68
CA PHE A 5 -13.65 3.40 11.85
C PHE A 5 -13.56 2.64 13.19
N LYS A 6 -13.64 1.31 13.18
CA LYS A 6 -13.35 0.49 14.36
C LYS A 6 -11.90 0.67 14.87
N ASN A 7 -11.02 1.24 14.05
CA ASN A 7 -9.63 1.53 14.43
C ASN A 7 -9.48 2.83 15.23
N PHE A 8 -10.54 3.63 15.37
CA PHE A 8 -10.51 4.82 16.22
C PHE A 8 -10.38 4.44 17.69
N LYS A 9 -9.48 5.13 18.37
CA LYS A 9 -9.31 5.02 19.83
C LYS A 9 -10.39 5.83 20.54
N LYS A 10 -10.61 5.59 21.84
CA LYS A 10 -11.51 6.40 22.66
C LYS A 10 -11.15 7.89 22.64
N LYS A 11 -9.85 8.23 22.57
CA LYS A 11 -9.35 9.60 22.42
C LYS A 11 -9.82 10.26 21.11
N ASP A 12 -9.85 9.50 20.00
CA ASP A 12 -10.25 10.02 18.69
C ASP A 12 -11.74 10.39 18.68
N TRP A 13 -12.58 9.55 19.30
CA TRP A 13 -14.00 9.84 19.48
C TRP A 13 -14.23 11.08 20.35
N PHE A 14 -13.43 11.28 21.39
CA PHE A 14 -13.49 12.48 22.20
C PHE A 14 -13.08 13.73 21.39
N PHE A 15 -12.05 13.63 20.56
CA PHE A 15 -11.64 14.72 19.68
C PHE A 15 -12.68 15.04 18.61
N ILE A 16 -13.36 14.02 18.04
CA ILE A 16 -14.47 14.20 17.12
C ILE A 16 -15.61 14.96 17.81
N LEU A 17 -15.97 14.59 19.03
CA LEU A 17 -17.02 15.28 19.79
C LEU A 17 -16.65 16.76 20.03
N LEU A 18 -15.41 17.05 20.43
CA LEU A 18 -14.93 18.42 20.61
C LEU A 18 -14.95 19.18 19.28
N ALA A 19 -14.51 18.55 18.18
CA ALA A 19 -14.56 19.18 16.86
C ALA A 19 -16.00 19.56 16.47
N ILE A 20 -16.98 18.66 16.71
CA ILE A 20 -18.41 18.96 16.48
C ILE A 20 -18.87 20.17 17.30
N LEU A 21 -18.50 20.21 18.58
CA LEU A 21 -18.86 21.32 19.47
C LEU A 21 -18.29 22.66 18.96
N PHE A 22 -17.00 22.70 18.58
CA PHE A 22 -16.38 23.91 18.06
C PHE A 22 -16.91 24.30 16.68
N ILE A 23 -17.23 23.34 15.80
CA ILE A 23 -17.89 23.62 14.51
C ILE A 23 -19.29 24.21 14.75
N ALA A 24 -20.06 23.66 15.69
CA ALA A 24 -21.38 24.21 16.02
C ALA A 24 -21.25 25.63 16.62
N GLY A 25 -20.27 25.84 17.51
CA GLY A 25 -19.97 27.19 18.05
C GLY A 25 -19.56 28.19 16.96
N GLN A 26 -18.70 27.74 16.02
CA GLN A 26 -18.31 28.53 14.85
C GLN A 26 -19.55 28.98 14.04
N VAL A 27 -20.40 28.03 13.67
CA VAL A 27 -21.62 28.31 12.89
C VAL A 27 -22.55 29.25 13.65
N GLY A 28 -22.70 29.05 14.96
CA GLY A 28 -23.51 29.93 15.80
C GLY A 28 -23.03 31.36 15.80
N LEU A 29 -21.71 31.58 15.90
CA LEU A 29 -21.09 32.92 15.84
C LEU A 29 -21.20 33.53 14.45
N GLU A 30 -20.99 32.73 13.38
CA GLU A 30 -21.16 33.18 11.99
C GLU A 30 -22.59 33.66 11.71
N LEU A 31 -23.59 32.91 12.17
CA LEU A 31 -25.01 33.25 11.97
C LEU A 31 -25.50 34.39 12.88
N LYS A 32 -24.75 34.80 13.91
CA LYS A 32 -25.03 35.98 14.71
C LYS A 32 -24.51 37.30 14.06
N MET A 33 -23.49 37.23 13.24
CA MET A 33 -22.93 38.45 12.61
C MET A 33 -23.96 39.23 11.77
N PRO A 34 -24.84 38.58 10.95
CA PRO A 34 -25.89 39.30 10.24
C PRO A 34 -26.90 40.01 11.16
N GLU A 35 -27.16 39.49 12.37
CA GLU A 35 -28.07 40.14 13.34
C GLU A 35 -27.48 41.47 13.84
N TYR A 36 -26.19 41.50 14.20
CA TYR A 36 -25.51 42.76 14.56
C TYR A 36 -25.44 43.73 13.38
N MET A 37 -25.21 43.20 12.16
CA MET A 37 -25.26 44.04 10.94
C MET A 37 -26.64 44.66 10.75
N SER A 38 -27.72 43.93 11.02
CA SER A 38 -29.10 44.47 11.01
C SER A 38 -29.26 45.62 11.98
N THR A 39 -28.82 45.40 13.23
CA THR A 39 -28.92 46.46 14.27
C THR A 39 -28.11 47.70 13.91
N ILE A 40 -26.90 47.54 13.38
CA ILE A 40 -26.09 48.67 12.90
C ILE A 40 -26.79 49.41 11.76
N THR A 41 -27.39 48.69 10.80
CA THR A 41 -28.13 49.28 9.68
C THR A 41 -29.32 50.10 10.17
N GLN A 42 -30.06 49.60 11.17
CA GLN A 42 -31.17 50.34 11.78
C GLN A 42 -30.68 51.61 12.51
N LEU A 43 -29.63 51.49 13.34
CA LEU A 43 -29.08 52.61 14.09
C LEU A 43 -28.55 53.74 13.18
N VAL A 44 -27.84 53.39 12.10
CA VAL A 44 -27.31 54.39 11.14
C VAL A 44 -28.41 55.19 10.45
N GLN A 45 -29.59 54.60 10.26
CA GLN A 45 -30.70 55.25 9.56
C GLN A 45 -31.69 55.93 10.52
N THR A 46 -31.56 55.74 11.84
CA THR A 46 -32.43 56.33 12.84
C THR A 46 -31.85 57.68 13.30
N GLU A 47 -32.58 58.75 13.12
CA GLU A 47 -32.16 60.08 13.63
C GLU A 47 -32.06 60.07 15.16
N GLY A 48 -30.91 60.54 15.68
CA GLY A 48 -30.67 60.62 17.13
C GLY A 48 -29.97 59.37 17.72
N SER A 49 -29.55 58.40 16.89
CA SER A 49 -28.74 57.29 17.37
C SER A 49 -27.37 57.75 17.86
N GLU A 50 -26.94 57.20 18.98
CA GLU A 50 -25.59 57.44 19.51
C GLU A 50 -24.52 56.68 18.76
N MET A 51 -23.40 57.30 18.43
CA MET A 51 -22.24 56.65 17.81
C MET A 51 -21.72 55.49 18.70
N GLY A 52 -21.91 55.59 20.03
CA GLY A 52 -21.56 54.56 20.99
C GLY A 52 -22.22 53.22 20.72
N ASP A 53 -23.52 53.21 20.41
CA ASP A 53 -24.29 51.99 20.12
C ASP A 53 -23.86 51.32 18.83
N ILE A 54 -23.53 52.14 17.81
CA ILE A 54 -23.01 51.63 16.53
C ILE A 54 -21.66 50.96 16.74
N LEU A 55 -20.75 51.60 17.48
CA LEU A 55 -19.43 51.07 17.80
C LEU A 55 -19.52 49.81 18.67
N GLN A 56 -20.45 49.74 19.64
CA GLN A 56 -20.68 48.57 20.47
C GLN A 56 -21.12 47.35 19.64
N ASN A 57 -22.10 47.53 18.76
CA ASN A 57 -22.56 46.43 17.87
C ASN A 57 -21.48 46.03 16.88
N GLY A 58 -20.68 46.98 16.35
CA GLY A 58 -19.50 46.69 15.53
C GLY A 58 -18.43 45.88 16.27
N ALA A 59 -18.17 46.24 17.54
CA ALA A 59 -17.26 45.49 18.38
C ALA A 59 -17.75 44.05 18.66
N MET A 60 -19.06 43.88 18.93
CA MET A 60 -19.65 42.53 19.10
C MET A 60 -19.59 41.70 17.83
N MET A 61 -19.79 42.31 16.66
CA MET A 61 -19.61 41.66 15.37
C MET A 61 -18.17 41.20 15.16
N LEU A 62 -17.17 42.02 15.49
CA LEU A 62 -15.76 41.65 15.48
C LEU A 62 -15.45 40.54 16.46
N LEU A 63 -15.99 40.58 17.68
CA LEU A 63 -15.84 39.47 18.65
C LEU A 63 -16.40 38.16 18.14
N CYS A 64 -17.56 38.18 17.46
CA CYS A 64 -18.12 36.98 16.80
C CYS A 64 -17.20 36.47 15.70
N ALA A 65 -16.63 37.37 14.89
CA ALA A 65 -15.67 36.98 13.84
C ALA A 65 -14.40 36.35 14.40
N PHE A 66 -13.80 36.96 15.45
CA PHE A 66 -12.64 36.35 16.14
C PHE A 66 -12.97 35.04 16.83
N GLY A 67 -14.13 34.93 17.47
CA GLY A 67 -14.61 33.70 18.09
C GLY A 67 -14.81 32.57 17.07
N SER A 68 -15.38 32.91 15.90
CA SER A 68 -15.52 31.97 14.78
C SER A 68 -14.16 31.50 14.24
N LEU A 69 -13.22 32.45 14.06
CA LEU A 69 -11.85 32.14 13.64
C LEU A 69 -11.16 31.17 14.62
N LEU A 70 -11.19 31.46 15.91
CA LEU A 70 -10.59 30.61 16.94
C LEU A 70 -11.25 29.23 16.96
N SER A 71 -12.59 29.19 16.88
CA SER A 71 -13.33 27.91 16.83
C SER A 71 -12.94 27.08 15.62
N THR A 72 -12.74 27.73 14.45
CA THR A 72 -12.29 27.05 13.22
C THR A 72 -10.90 26.44 13.39
N ILE A 73 -9.96 27.20 13.97
CA ILE A 73 -8.58 26.73 14.22
C ILE A 73 -8.59 25.55 15.18
N ILE A 74 -9.33 25.64 16.28
CA ILE A 74 -9.41 24.58 17.28
C ILE A 74 -10.08 23.32 16.70
N ALA A 75 -11.19 23.48 16.00
CA ALA A 75 -11.85 22.36 15.32
C ALA A 75 -10.92 21.67 14.29
N GLY A 76 -10.24 22.48 13.47
CA GLY A 76 -9.25 21.99 12.50
C GLY A 76 -8.10 21.23 13.16
N TRP A 77 -7.63 21.70 14.31
CA TRP A 77 -6.59 21.00 15.08
C TRP A 77 -7.06 19.61 15.55
N PHE A 78 -8.27 19.50 16.12
CA PHE A 78 -8.82 18.20 16.53
C PHE A 78 -9.01 17.26 15.35
N VAL A 79 -9.61 17.71 14.26
CA VAL A 79 -9.85 16.90 13.04
C VAL A 79 -8.53 16.43 12.43
N SER A 80 -7.51 17.29 12.40
CA SER A 80 -6.18 16.93 11.86
C SER A 80 -5.49 15.86 12.70
N ASN A 81 -5.58 15.95 14.04
CA ASN A 81 -5.05 14.92 14.93
C ASN A 81 -5.74 13.57 14.72
N VAL A 82 -7.08 13.55 14.63
CA VAL A 82 -7.84 12.32 14.34
C VAL A 82 -7.41 11.71 13.01
N GLY A 83 -7.28 12.53 11.96
CA GLY A 83 -6.82 12.06 10.65
C GLY A 83 -5.39 11.51 10.66
N ALA A 84 -4.49 12.11 11.45
CA ALA A 84 -3.11 11.66 11.58
C ALA A 84 -3.02 10.35 12.37
N ASP A 85 -3.69 10.25 13.53
CA ASP A 85 -3.73 9.05 14.36
C ASP A 85 -4.35 7.87 13.61
N PHE A 86 -5.45 8.09 12.87
CA PHE A 86 -6.05 7.11 11.99
C PHE A 86 -5.05 6.59 10.93
N THR A 87 -4.38 7.52 10.24
CA THR A 87 -3.39 7.18 9.21
C THR A 87 -2.27 6.31 9.76
N TYR A 88 -1.73 6.69 10.92
CA TYR A 88 -0.69 5.95 11.62
C TYR A 88 -1.13 4.52 11.96
N ILE A 89 -2.32 4.37 12.57
CA ILE A 89 -2.85 3.07 12.99
C ILE A 89 -3.09 2.16 11.79
N VAL A 90 -3.72 2.68 10.73
CA VAL A 90 -4.06 1.88 9.55
C VAL A 90 -2.80 1.44 8.81
N ARG A 91 -1.84 2.35 8.59
CA ARG A 91 -0.55 1.99 7.97
C ARG A 91 0.19 0.93 8.75
N LYS A 92 0.24 1.07 10.09
CA LYS A 92 0.87 0.07 10.95
C LYS A 92 0.17 -1.28 10.82
N LYS A 93 -1.18 -1.32 10.86
CA LYS A 93 -1.94 -2.57 10.72
C LYS A 93 -1.75 -3.24 9.37
N ILE A 94 -1.70 -2.46 8.28
CA ILE A 94 -1.42 -3.00 6.95
C ILE A 94 -0.01 -3.61 6.94
N PHE A 95 0.98 -2.90 7.45
CA PHE A 95 2.36 -3.37 7.51
C PHE A 95 2.49 -4.65 8.36
N ASP A 96 1.95 -4.63 9.59
CA ASP A 96 1.96 -5.79 10.50
C ASP A 96 1.23 -7.01 9.88
N LYS A 97 0.20 -6.76 9.06
CA LYS A 97 -0.52 -7.83 8.36
C LYS A 97 0.31 -8.38 7.20
N VAL A 98 0.91 -7.50 6.39
CA VAL A 98 1.75 -7.90 5.24
C VAL A 98 2.94 -8.74 5.69
N GLU A 99 3.57 -8.40 6.83
CA GLU A 99 4.67 -9.18 7.41
C GLU A 99 4.25 -10.61 7.84
N LYS A 100 2.95 -10.83 8.06
CA LYS A 100 2.39 -12.14 8.45
C LYS A 100 1.77 -12.92 7.29
N LEU A 101 1.59 -12.28 6.13
CA LEU A 101 1.07 -12.95 4.95
C LEU A 101 2.11 -13.92 4.39
N GLY A 102 1.67 -15.10 3.96
CA GLY A 102 2.48 -16.04 3.20
C GLY A 102 2.81 -15.53 1.79
N ILE A 103 3.70 -16.24 1.11
CA ILE A 103 4.15 -15.85 -0.23
C ILE A 103 3.00 -15.88 -1.25
N ASN A 104 2.03 -16.77 -1.08
CA ASN A 104 0.85 -16.86 -1.96
C ASN A 104 0.00 -15.59 -1.88
N GLU A 105 -0.33 -15.16 -0.66
CA GLU A 105 -1.15 -13.98 -0.41
C GLU A 105 -0.46 -12.71 -0.92
N ILE A 106 0.87 -12.61 -0.70
CA ILE A 106 1.67 -11.47 -1.23
C ILE A 106 1.63 -11.43 -2.77
N LYS A 107 1.70 -12.60 -3.44
CA LYS A 107 1.60 -12.68 -4.91
C LYS A 107 0.23 -12.22 -5.42
N LYS A 108 -0.85 -12.58 -4.72
CA LYS A 108 -2.22 -12.18 -5.04
C LYS A 108 -2.38 -10.66 -5.13
N PHE A 109 -1.76 -9.92 -4.21
CA PHE A 109 -1.86 -8.45 -4.15
C PHE A 109 -0.87 -7.71 -5.04
N SER A 110 0.23 -8.29 -5.44
CA SER A 110 1.43 -7.66 -6.02
C SER A 110 2.08 -6.60 -5.12
N THR A 111 3.39 -6.45 -5.18
CA THR A 111 4.15 -5.47 -4.38
C THR A 111 3.72 -4.03 -4.67
N ALA A 112 3.50 -3.69 -5.94
CA ALA A 112 3.07 -2.35 -6.34
C ALA A 112 1.70 -1.98 -5.76
N SER A 113 0.76 -2.93 -5.74
CA SER A 113 -0.57 -2.74 -5.14
C SER A 113 -0.48 -2.56 -3.63
N LEU A 114 0.33 -3.34 -2.91
CA LEU A 114 0.53 -3.21 -1.46
C LEU A 114 1.13 -1.85 -1.09
N ILE A 115 2.10 -1.36 -1.88
CA ILE A 115 2.67 -0.01 -1.69
C ILE A 115 1.56 1.05 -1.85
N THR A 116 0.76 0.99 -2.92
CA THR A 116 -0.32 1.95 -3.16
C THR A 116 -1.37 1.92 -2.04
N ARG A 117 -1.75 0.72 -1.56
CA ARG A 117 -2.70 0.56 -0.45
C ARG A 117 -2.17 1.14 0.85
N THR A 118 -0.87 1.02 1.12
CA THR A 118 -0.23 1.57 2.33
C THR A 118 -0.04 3.09 2.26
N THR A 119 0.09 3.66 1.07
CA THR A 119 0.40 5.09 0.87
C THR A 119 -0.82 5.88 0.40
N ASN A 120 -1.18 5.76 -0.87
CA ASN A 120 -2.21 6.58 -1.51
C ASN A 120 -3.62 6.27 -0.98
N ASP A 121 -3.99 4.99 -0.86
CA ASP A 121 -5.34 4.62 -0.43
C ASP A 121 -5.61 5.09 1.00
N VAL A 122 -4.64 4.93 1.92
CA VAL A 122 -4.76 5.48 3.28
C VAL A 122 -4.87 7.00 3.26
N THR A 123 -4.17 7.69 2.36
CA THR A 123 -4.27 9.15 2.20
C THR A 123 -5.64 9.58 1.70
N GLN A 124 -6.25 8.86 0.75
CA GLN A 124 -7.61 9.14 0.28
C GLN A 124 -8.65 8.99 1.40
N VAL A 125 -8.55 7.94 2.20
CA VAL A 125 -9.45 7.76 3.35
C VAL A 125 -9.24 8.85 4.38
N ARG A 126 -7.99 9.27 4.66
CA ARG A 126 -7.69 10.40 5.55
C ARG A 126 -8.32 11.70 5.05
N MET A 127 -8.21 11.99 3.74
CA MET A 127 -8.82 13.18 3.15
C MET A 127 -10.34 13.18 3.34
N ALA A 128 -11.00 12.04 3.16
CA ALA A 128 -12.44 11.92 3.41
C ALA A 128 -12.79 12.12 4.89
N ILE A 129 -11.94 11.70 5.83
CA ILE A 129 -12.14 11.96 7.27
C ILE A 129 -11.94 13.45 7.58
N THR A 130 -10.83 14.06 7.15
CA THR A 130 -10.47 15.43 7.53
C THR A 130 -11.34 16.48 6.82
N MET A 131 -11.49 16.38 5.51
CA MET A 131 -12.33 17.31 4.74
C MET A 131 -13.81 16.99 4.94
N GLY A 132 -14.14 15.69 4.97
CA GLY A 132 -15.50 15.21 5.15
C GLY A 132 -16.08 15.59 6.51
N ALA A 133 -15.30 15.59 7.59
CA ALA A 133 -15.74 16.02 8.91
C ALA A 133 -16.24 17.48 8.88
N ASN A 134 -15.45 18.39 8.29
CA ASN A 134 -15.87 19.79 8.15
C ASN A 134 -17.13 19.93 7.28
N MET A 135 -17.18 19.28 6.11
CA MET A 135 -18.30 19.43 5.19
C MET A 135 -19.57 18.76 5.72
N LEU A 136 -19.46 17.52 6.21
CA LEU A 136 -20.60 16.72 6.68
C LEU A 136 -21.21 17.24 7.98
N ILE A 137 -20.38 17.83 8.86
CA ILE A 137 -20.84 18.37 10.15
C ILE A 137 -21.33 19.81 9.99
N ARG A 138 -20.52 20.66 9.37
CA ARG A 138 -20.84 22.08 9.22
C ARG A 138 -22.07 22.32 8.34
N ALA A 139 -22.16 21.64 7.19
CA ALA A 139 -23.21 21.93 6.22
C ALA A 139 -24.64 21.68 6.78
N PRO A 140 -24.96 20.54 7.41
CA PRO A 140 -26.29 20.34 8.01
C PRO A 140 -26.58 21.31 9.15
N ILE A 141 -25.58 21.59 10.02
CA ILE A 141 -25.76 22.54 11.14
C ILE A 141 -26.08 23.92 10.59
N THR A 142 -25.29 24.42 9.61
CA THR A 142 -25.52 25.73 8.99
C THR A 142 -26.88 25.78 8.28
N ALA A 143 -27.22 24.73 7.50
CA ALA A 143 -28.50 24.68 6.77
C ALA A 143 -29.69 24.71 7.74
N VAL A 144 -29.71 23.81 8.74
CA VAL A 144 -30.81 23.74 9.71
C VAL A 144 -30.93 25.06 10.49
N TRP A 145 -29.83 25.60 10.99
CA TRP A 145 -29.85 26.82 11.78
C TRP A 145 -30.22 28.04 10.95
N ALA A 146 -29.69 28.18 9.74
CA ALA A 146 -30.08 29.27 8.84
C ALA A 146 -31.56 29.16 8.41
N ILE A 147 -32.05 27.96 8.10
CA ILE A 147 -33.47 27.71 7.76
C ILE A 147 -34.37 28.11 8.95
N THR A 148 -34.03 27.76 10.18
CA THR A 148 -34.84 28.15 11.35
C THR A 148 -34.88 29.68 11.55
N LYS A 149 -33.80 30.39 11.24
CA LYS A 149 -33.75 31.86 11.28
C LYS A 149 -34.58 32.50 10.15
N ILE A 150 -34.61 31.87 8.98
CA ILE A 150 -35.38 32.31 7.81
C ILE A 150 -36.89 32.10 8.00
N ALA A 151 -37.30 30.95 8.48
CA ALA A 151 -38.71 30.52 8.53
C ALA A 151 -39.61 31.49 9.37
N ASN A 152 -39.00 32.17 10.35
CA ASN A 152 -39.74 33.05 11.26
C ASN A 152 -39.82 34.55 10.78
N LYS A 153 -39.23 34.88 9.62
CA LYS A 153 -39.18 36.29 9.18
C LYS A 153 -40.19 36.61 8.09
N SER A 154 -40.18 35.92 6.95
CA SER A 154 -41.10 36.17 5.83
C SER A 154 -41.34 34.88 5.01
N TRP A 155 -42.60 34.55 4.74
CA TRP A 155 -42.95 33.40 3.93
C TRP A 155 -42.55 33.58 2.46
N GLN A 156 -42.60 34.82 1.92
CA GLN A 156 -42.27 35.16 0.54
C GLN A 156 -40.77 34.90 0.28
N TRP A 157 -39.90 35.38 1.16
CA TRP A 157 -38.43 35.18 1.08
C TRP A 157 -38.06 33.70 1.32
N SER A 158 -38.75 33.05 2.26
CA SER A 158 -38.57 31.61 2.53
C SER A 158 -38.90 30.74 1.30
N THR A 159 -39.99 31.10 0.61
CA THR A 159 -40.38 30.39 -0.63
C THR A 159 -39.37 30.63 -1.74
N ALA A 160 -38.89 31.88 -1.94
CA ALA A 160 -37.83 32.16 -2.92
C ALA A 160 -36.54 31.38 -2.64
N THR A 161 -36.13 31.29 -1.37
CA THR A 161 -34.98 30.50 -0.95
C THR A 161 -35.21 29.01 -1.19
N GLY A 162 -36.39 28.47 -0.90
CA GLY A 162 -36.76 27.09 -1.18
C GLY A 162 -36.67 26.75 -2.67
N VAL A 163 -37.16 27.62 -3.55
CA VAL A 163 -37.05 27.47 -5.01
C VAL A 163 -35.59 27.47 -5.44
N ALA A 164 -34.76 28.41 -4.92
CA ALA A 164 -33.34 28.46 -5.22
C ALA A 164 -32.59 27.17 -4.79
N VAL A 165 -32.91 26.62 -3.61
CA VAL A 165 -32.36 25.35 -3.12
C VAL A 165 -32.77 24.18 -4.04
N VAL A 166 -34.04 24.14 -4.46
CA VAL A 166 -34.52 23.08 -5.38
C VAL A 166 -33.81 23.16 -6.73
N ILE A 167 -33.65 24.37 -7.32
CA ILE A 167 -32.91 24.57 -8.57
C ILE A 167 -31.47 24.06 -8.40
N MET A 168 -30.84 24.41 -7.29
CA MET A 168 -29.47 23.99 -7.01
C MET A 168 -29.34 22.47 -6.84
N LEU A 169 -30.26 21.84 -6.11
CA LEU A 169 -30.30 20.38 -5.96
C LEU A 169 -30.49 19.66 -7.30
N ILE A 170 -31.42 20.14 -8.14
CA ILE A 170 -31.62 19.59 -9.50
C ILE A 170 -30.33 19.72 -10.31
N THR A 171 -29.69 20.88 -10.27
CA THR A 171 -28.41 21.11 -10.97
C THR A 171 -27.32 20.13 -10.50
N ILE A 172 -27.13 19.98 -9.18
CA ILE A 172 -26.15 19.09 -8.59
C ILE A 172 -26.44 17.64 -8.99
N VAL A 173 -27.69 17.18 -8.83
CA VAL A 173 -28.08 15.80 -9.17
C VAL A 173 -27.86 15.53 -10.65
N THR A 174 -28.25 16.47 -11.53
CA THR A 174 -28.07 16.33 -12.99
C THR A 174 -26.59 16.22 -13.34
N ILE A 175 -25.75 17.11 -12.82
CA ILE A 175 -24.30 17.04 -13.05
C ILE A 175 -23.73 15.72 -12.54
N MET A 176 -24.09 15.29 -11.33
CA MET A 176 -23.57 14.05 -10.74
C MET A 176 -23.98 12.79 -11.51
N THR A 177 -25.24 12.70 -11.99
CA THR A 177 -25.69 11.56 -12.78
C THR A 177 -24.96 11.42 -14.11
N VAL A 178 -24.52 12.53 -14.70
CA VAL A 178 -23.72 12.57 -15.94
C VAL A 178 -22.24 12.27 -15.68
N VAL A 179 -21.68 12.84 -14.62
CA VAL A 179 -20.22 12.84 -14.35
C VAL A 179 -19.75 11.54 -13.69
N ILE A 180 -20.50 10.99 -12.72
CA ILE A 180 -20.08 9.79 -11.98
C ILE A 180 -19.81 8.58 -12.89
N PRO A 181 -20.66 8.23 -13.87
CA PRO A 181 -20.35 7.13 -14.79
C PRO A 181 -19.10 7.38 -15.61
N ARG A 182 -18.84 8.64 -16.00
CA ARG A 182 -17.68 9.02 -16.79
C ARG A 182 -16.38 8.91 -16.01
N PHE A 183 -16.37 9.17 -14.70
CA PHE A 183 -15.20 8.93 -13.86
C PHE A 183 -14.77 7.47 -13.88
N LYS A 184 -15.69 6.50 -13.90
CA LYS A 184 -15.37 5.07 -14.05
C LYS A 184 -14.72 4.76 -15.41
N ILE A 185 -15.16 5.45 -16.48
CA ILE A 185 -14.56 5.31 -17.81
C ILE A 185 -13.14 5.91 -17.80
N ILE A 186 -12.97 7.12 -17.28
CA ILE A 186 -11.64 7.77 -17.16
C ILE A 186 -10.66 6.85 -16.40
N GLN A 187 -11.10 6.20 -15.33
CA GLN A 187 -10.27 5.25 -14.59
C GLN A 187 -9.76 4.12 -15.49
N LYS A 188 -10.66 3.45 -16.23
CA LYS A 188 -10.29 2.38 -17.17
C LYS A 188 -9.34 2.86 -18.28
N LEU A 189 -9.60 4.04 -18.84
CA LEU A 189 -8.76 4.63 -19.87
C LEU A 189 -7.38 5.02 -19.35
N THR A 190 -7.31 5.54 -18.11
CA THR A 190 -6.04 5.83 -17.43
C THR A 190 -5.23 4.55 -17.18
N ASP A 191 -5.91 3.46 -16.78
CA ASP A 191 -5.24 2.15 -16.62
C ASP A 191 -4.69 1.63 -17.96
N LYS A 192 -5.43 1.80 -19.07
CA LYS A 192 -4.99 1.48 -20.44
C LYS A 192 -3.76 2.32 -20.82
N LEU A 193 -3.79 3.63 -20.58
CA LEU A 193 -2.68 4.56 -20.84
C LEU A 193 -1.43 4.18 -20.03
N ASN A 194 -1.60 3.89 -18.75
CA ASN A 194 -0.53 3.41 -17.87
C ASN A 194 0.07 2.08 -18.36
N GLY A 195 -0.77 1.19 -18.89
CA GLY A 195 -0.35 -0.07 -19.52
C GLY A 195 0.57 0.18 -20.72
N VAL A 196 0.15 1.03 -21.65
CA VAL A 196 0.95 1.42 -22.84
C VAL A 196 2.27 2.06 -22.42
N THR A 197 2.24 2.99 -21.47
CA THR A 197 3.45 3.66 -20.95
C THR A 197 4.42 2.67 -20.31
N ARG A 198 3.91 1.75 -19.50
CA ARG A 198 4.73 0.71 -18.83
C ARG A 198 5.37 -0.22 -19.86
N GLU A 199 4.60 -0.67 -20.85
CA GLU A 199 5.10 -1.52 -21.94
C GLU A 199 6.24 -0.83 -22.69
N ASN A 200 6.07 0.43 -23.06
CA ASN A 200 7.09 1.23 -23.74
C ASN A 200 8.36 1.40 -22.89
N LEU A 201 8.20 1.80 -21.60
CA LEU A 201 9.35 2.00 -20.70
C LEU A 201 10.10 0.70 -20.42
N THR A 202 9.39 -0.42 -20.25
CA THR A 202 10.02 -1.73 -20.03
C THR A 202 10.75 -2.20 -21.30
N GLY A 203 10.15 -1.95 -22.47
CA GLY A 203 10.69 -2.34 -23.77
C GLY A 203 11.56 -1.27 -24.46
N ILE A 204 11.95 -0.19 -23.80
CA ILE A 204 12.58 0.98 -24.45
C ILE A 204 13.82 0.63 -25.27
N ARG A 205 14.61 -0.36 -24.84
CA ARG A 205 15.78 -0.83 -25.61
C ARG A 205 15.37 -1.48 -26.92
N VAL A 206 14.27 -2.24 -26.91
CA VAL A 206 13.73 -2.89 -28.11
C VAL A 206 13.15 -1.83 -29.04
N VAL A 207 12.35 -0.90 -28.51
CA VAL A 207 11.78 0.21 -29.28
C VAL A 207 12.88 0.96 -30.04
N ARG A 208 13.98 1.32 -29.36
CA ARG A 208 15.11 2.02 -29.97
C ARG A 208 15.90 1.14 -30.94
N ALA A 209 16.11 -0.13 -30.61
CA ALA A 209 16.86 -1.04 -31.49
C ALA A 209 16.15 -1.32 -32.83
N PHE A 210 14.81 -1.23 -32.83
CA PHE A 210 13.99 -1.47 -34.02
C PHE A 210 13.41 -0.19 -34.65
N ASN A 211 13.83 1.02 -34.22
CA ASN A 211 13.33 2.33 -34.68
C ASN A 211 11.79 2.43 -34.65
N ALA A 212 11.19 1.88 -33.56
CA ALA A 212 9.74 1.77 -33.43
C ALA A 212 9.13 2.93 -32.58
N GLU A 213 9.87 4.06 -32.42
CA GLU A 213 9.42 5.21 -31.62
C GLU A 213 8.10 5.76 -32.14
N LYS A 214 7.99 6.00 -33.45
CA LYS A 214 6.77 6.53 -34.08
C LYS A 214 5.55 5.62 -33.88
N TYR A 215 5.76 4.30 -33.91
CA TYR A 215 4.69 3.34 -33.60
C TYR A 215 4.21 3.46 -32.18
N GLN A 216 5.15 3.58 -31.23
CA GLN A 216 4.81 3.72 -29.81
C GLN A 216 4.19 5.08 -29.50
N GLU A 217 4.64 6.17 -30.15
CA GLU A 217 4.01 7.49 -30.08
C GLU A 217 2.55 7.42 -30.54
N HIS A 218 2.27 6.81 -31.69
CA HIS A 218 0.90 6.64 -32.19
C HIS A 218 0.02 5.83 -31.25
N LYS A 219 0.57 4.74 -30.65
CA LYS A 219 -0.13 3.91 -29.68
C LYS A 219 -0.45 4.67 -28.39
N PHE A 220 0.51 5.48 -27.94
CA PHE A 220 0.33 6.36 -26.78
C PHE A 220 -0.69 7.47 -27.06
N ASP A 221 -0.57 8.17 -28.18
CA ASP A 221 -1.45 9.27 -28.56
C ASP A 221 -2.91 8.82 -28.69
N ALA A 222 -3.15 7.64 -29.25
CA ALA A 222 -4.49 7.08 -29.34
C ALA A 222 -5.10 6.87 -27.93
N ALA A 223 -4.36 6.25 -27.02
CA ALA A 223 -4.81 6.04 -25.64
C ALA A 223 -4.97 7.36 -24.86
N ASN A 224 -4.04 8.29 -25.08
CA ASN A 224 -4.05 9.62 -24.42
C ASN A 224 -5.23 10.47 -24.90
N THR A 225 -5.55 10.43 -26.20
CA THR A 225 -6.70 11.14 -26.78
C THR A 225 -8.01 10.66 -26.18
N GLU A 226 -8.21 9.33 -26.01
CA GLU A 226 -9.39 8.79 -25.36
C GLU A 226 -9.56 9.32 -23.92
N VAL A 227 -8.46 9.36 -23.14
CA VAL A 227 -8.45 9.94 -21.79
C VAL A 227 -8.78 11.43 -21.83
N ALA A 228 -8.10 12.18 -22.71
CA ALA A 228 -8.24 13.63 -22.83
C ALA A 228 -9.66 14.03 -23.23
N ASP A 229 -10.27 13.34 -24.19
CA ASP A 229 -11.63 13.66 -24.67
C ASP A 229 -12.68 13.38 -23.59
N THR A 230 -12.55 12.25 -22.90
CA THR A 230 -13.46 11.90 -21.79
C THR A 230 -13.30 12.87 -20.62
N THR A 231 -12.07 13.24 -20.26
CA THR A 231 -11.78 14.23 -19.21
C THR A 231 -12.31 15.60 -19.60
N ARG A 232 -12.05 16.05 -20.84
CA ARG A 232 -12.56 17.32 -21.37
C ARG A 232 -14.09 17.41 -21.32
N PHE A 233 -14.78 16.31 -21.64
CA PHE A 233 -16.24 16.25 -21.49
C PHE A 233 -16.67 16.44 -20.04
N VAL A 234 -16.06 15.74 -19.11
CA VAL A 234 -16.34 15.84 -17.66
C VAL A 234 -16.07 17.26 -17.17
N ASP A 235 -14.93 17.84 -17.52
CA ASP A 235 -14.54 19.19 -17.09
C ASP A 235 -15.49 20.24 -17.65
N ARG A 236 -15.95 20.10 -18.89
CA ARG A 236 -16.97 20.99 -19.47
C ARG A 236 -18.30 20.90 -18.73
N VAL A 237 -18.75 19.70 -18.33
CA VAL A 237 -19.96 19.53 -17.55
C VAL A 237 -19.79 20.12 -16.14
N LEU A 238 -18.65 19.88 -15.51
CA LEU A 238 -18.35 20.43 -14.17
C LEU A 238 -18.18 21.96 -14.20
N SER A 239 -17.67 22.52 -15.32
CA SER A 239 -17.50 23.98 -15.43
C SER A 239 -18.83 24.77 -15.40
N VAL A 240 -19.95 24.12 -15.70
CA VAL A 240 -21.29 24.71 -15.57
C VAL A 240 -21.68 24.94 -14.10
N MET A 241 -21.09 24.19 -13.17
CA MET A 241 -21.44 24.24 -11.74
C MET A 241 -21.21 25.62 -11.13
N SER A 242 -20.04 26.24 -11.37
CA SER A 242 -19.71 27.56 -10.80
C SER A 242 -20.60 28.68 -11.33
N PRO A 243 -20.83 28.86 -12.65
CA PRO A 243 -21.76 29.85 -13.17
C PRO A 243 -23.19 29.67 -12.66
N MET A 244 -23.69 28.42 -12.61
CA MET A 244 -25.02 28.12 -12.08
C MET A 244 -25.14 28.48 -10.60
N MET A 245 -24.10 28.20 -9.82
CA MET A 245 -24.05 28.58 -8.41
C MET A 245 -24.10 30.10 -8.23
N TYR A 246 -23.29 30.83 -9.00
CA TYR A 246 -23.33 32.32 -8.98
C TYR A 246 -24.69 32.86 -9.45
N LEU A 247 -25.28 32.23 -10.47
CA LEU A 247 -26.63 32.61 -10.94
C LEU A 247 -27.66 32.43 -9.82
N VAL A 248 -27.65 31.29 -9.14
CA VAL A 248 -28.57 31.00 -8.04
C VAL A 248 -28.34 31.95 -6.86
N MET A 249 -27.07 32.17 -6.46
CA MET A 249 -26.72 33.09 -5.36
C MET A 249 -27.13 34.53 -5.65
N ASN A 250 -26.77 35.07 -6.81
CA ASN A 250 -27.13 36.44 -7.18
C ASN A 250 -28.62 36.56 -7.52
N GLY A 251 -29.21 35.51 -8.12
CA GLY A 251 -30.63 35.44 -8.42
C GLY A 251 -31.50 35.47 -7.15
N ILE A 252 -31.13 34.70 -6.11
CA ILE A 252 -31.84 34.74 -4.83
C ILE A 252 -31.66 36.10 -4.14
N THR A 253 -30.47 36.69 -4.18
CA THR A 253 -30.21 38.02 -3.65
C THR A 253 -31.11 39.05 -4.36
N LEU A 254 -31.15 39.03 -5.69
CA LEU A 254 -32.00 39.92 -6.47
C LEU A 254 -33.49 39.70 -6.16
N ALA A 255 -33.94 38.44 -6.06
CA ALA A 255 -35.33 38.10 -5.72
C ALA A 255 -35.71 38.62 -4.33
N ILE A 256 -34.82 38.44 -3.33
CA ILE A 256 -35.03 38.95 -1.97
C ILE A 256 -35.16 40.49 -1.98
N TYR A 257 -34.28 41.20 -2.69
CA TYR A 257 -34.34 42.67 -2.80
C TYR A 257 -35.58 43.12 -3.56
N PHE A 258 -35.97 42.45 -4.65
CA PHE A 258 -37.15 42.77 -5.43
C PHE A 258 -38.44 42.57 -4.61
N ILE A 259 -38.60 41.38 -3.98
CA ILE A 259 -39.74 41.10 -3.10
C ILE A 259 -39.73 42.07 -1.92
N GLY A 260 -38.54 42.35 -1.34
CA GLY A 260 -38.39 43.30 -0.23
C GLY A 260 -38.83 44.68 -0.59
N ALA A 261 -38.53 45.19 -1.81
CA ALA A 261 -39.02 46.50 -2.28
C ALA A 261 -40.55 46.60 -2.30
N PHE A 262 -41.25 45.54 -2.73
CA PHE A 262 -42.71 45.49 -2.66
C PHE A 262 -43.22 45.47 -1.23
N VAL A 263 -42.67 44.62 -0.36
CA VAL A 263 -43.04 44.53 1.05
C VAL A 263 -42.79 45.87 1.77
N ILE A 264 -41.69 46.58 1.50
CA ILE A 264 -41.39 47.88 2.03
C ILE A 264 -42.37 48.92 1.53
N SER A 265 -42.82 48.88 0.26
CA SER A 265 -43.76 49.85 -0.29
C SER A 265 -45.13 49.72 0.36
N GLU A 266 -45.55 48.55 0.76
CA GLU A 266 -46.85 48.25 1.42
C GLU A 266 -46.79 48.43 2.94
N SER A 267 -45.57 48.52 3.53
CA SER A 267 -45.38 48.66 4.98
C SER A 267 -45.65 50.08 5.48
N ILE A 268 -46.09 50.18 6.76
CA ILE A 268 -46.25 51.47 7.46
C ILE A 268 -44.85 52.12 7.62
N MET A 269 -44.80 53.43 7.65
CA MET A 269 -43.53 54.21 7.64
C MET A 269 -42.57 53.81 8.77
N SER A 270 -43.08 53.44 9.95
CA SER A 270 -42.27 52.95 11.10
C SER A 270 -41.61 51.62 10.86
N ASP A 271 -42.18 50.76 9.99
CA ASP A 271 -41.73 49.38 9.81
C ASP A 271 -40.82 49.23 8.60
N LYS A 272 -40.75 50.23 7.70
CA LYS A 272 -39.92 50.20 6.49
C LYS A 272 -38.44 49.96 6.78
N LEU A 273 -37.92 50.56 7.83
CA LEU A 273 -36.53 50.37 8.22
C LEU A 273 -36.25 48.97 8.75
N ILE A 274 -37.18 48.41 9.52
CA ILE A 274 -37.08 47.05 10.05
C ILE A 274 -37.08 46.03 8.89
N VAL A 275 -38.01 46.19 7.96
CA VAL A 275 -38.12 45.32 6.78
C VAL A 275 -36.87 45.40 5.91
N PHE A 276 -36.30 46.59 5.69
CA PHE A 276 -35.07 46.78 4.95
C PHE A 276 -33.88 46.04 5.63
N SER A 277 -33.76 46.23 6.93
CA SER A 277 -32.72 45.57 7.72
C SER A 277 -32.86 44.02 7.69
N ASP A 278 -34.11 43.54 7.84
CA ASP A 278 -34.41 42.10 7.75
C ASP A 278 -34.10 41.51 6.36
N MET A 279 -34.31 42.28 5.30
CA MET A 279 -33.97 41.90 3.92
C MET A 279 -32.46 41.67 3.77
N VAL A 280 -31.62 42.51 4.33
CA VAL A 280 -30.15 42.36 4.31
C VAL A 280 -29.72 41.10 5.06
N VAL A 281 -30.27 40.90 6.27
CA VAL A 281 -30.00 39.70 7.09
C VAL A 281 -30.43 38.43 6.38
N PHE A 282 -31.64 38.44 5.82
CA PHE A 282 -32.20 37.31 5.12
C PHE A 282 -31.35 36.89 3.91
N SER A 283 -30.85 37.87 3.13
CA SER A 283 -29.98 37.61 1.99
C SER A 283 -28.68 36.88 2.42
N ASN A 284 -28.12 37.28 3.57
CA ASN A 284 -26.95 36.57 4.12
C ASN A 284 -27.28 35.12 4.52
N TYR A 285 -28.41 34.90 5.22
CA TYR A 285 -28.80 33.51 5.60
C TYR A 285 -29.10 32.66 4.38
N ALA A 286 -29.79 33.17 3.35
CA ALA A 286 -30.04 32.46 2.11
C ALA A 286 -28.74 32.03 1.42
N THR A 287 -27.75 32.91 1.42
CA THR A 287 -26.40 32.60 0.91
C THR A 287 -25.75 31.47 1.71
N HIS A 288 -25.82 31.46 3.03
CA HIS A 288 -25.31 30.39 3.87
C HIS A 288 -26.00 29.05 3.62
N VAL A 289 -27.32 29.06 3.40
CA VAL A 289 -28.07 27.82 3.03
C VAL A 289 -27.54 27.26 1.72
N ILE A 290 -27.40 28.10 0.67
CA ILE A 290 -26.94 27.64 -0.65
C ILE A 290 -25.50 27.09 -0.55
N LEU A 291 -24.60 27.77 0.14
CA LEU A 291 -23.22 27.32 0.35
C LEU A 291 -23.16 25.98 1.11
N SER A 292 -24.07 25.76 2.06
CA SER A 292 -24.13 24.48 2.79
C SER A 292 -24.46 23.31 1.86
N PHE A 293 -25.38 23.48 0.94
CA PHE A 293 -25.68 22.45 -0.07
C PHE A 293 -24.52 22.21 -1.03
N LEU A 294 -23.76 23.24 -1.37
CA LEU A 294 -22.53 23.10 -2.17
C LEU A 294 -21.48 22.25 -1.44
N PHE A 295 -21.21 22.54 -0.16
CA PHE A 295 -20.27 21.75 0.63
C PHE A 295 -20.71 20.28 0.74
N LEU A 296 -22.01 20.05 0.90
CA LEU A 296 -22.55 18.69 0.92
C LEU A 296 -22.35 17.98 -0.43
N ALA A 297 -22.53 18.68 -1.56
CA ALA A 297 -22.28 18.14 -2.88
C ALA A 297 -20.79 17.77 -3.08
N MET A 298 -19.88 18.63 -2.64
CA MET A 298 -18.43 18.35 -2.68
C MET A 298 -18.06 17.12 -1.83
N PHE A 299 -18.68 16.95 -0.68
CA PHE A 299 -18.50 15.76 0.14
C PHE A 299 -18.89 14.47 -0.61
N PHE A 300 -20.04 14.47 -1.30
CA PHE A 300 -20.47 13.30 -2.09
C PHE A 300 -19.54 12.98 -3.26
N MET A 301 -18.70 13.89 -3.74
CA MET A 301 -17.66 13.59 -4.73
C MET A 301 -16.44 12.90 -4.13
N ILE A 302 -16.09 13.18 -2.86
CA ILE A 302 -14.92 12.62 -2.18
C ILE A 302 -15.20 11.21 -1.66
N VAL A 303 -16.39 10.96 -1.13
CA VAL A 303 -16.77 9.70 -0.46
C VAL A 303 -16.58 8.47 -1.34
N PRO A 304 -17.00 8.40 -2.61
CA PRO A 304 -16.86 7.19 -3.43
C PRO A 304 -15.39 6.79 -3.62
N ARG A 305 -14.49 7.76 -3.80
CA ARG A 305 -13.04 7.50 -3.93
C ARG A 305 -12.47 6.91 -2.64
N ALA A 306 -12.81 7.51 -1.52
CA ALA A 306 -12.39 7.01 -0.21
C ALA A 306 -12.98 5.64 0.11
N GLN A 307 -14.20 5.35 -0.35
CA GLN A 307 -14.83 4.04 -0.16
C GLN A 307 -14.08 2.95 -0.92
N VAL A 308 -13.74 3.16 -2.20
CA VAL A 308 -12.95 2.21 -2.99
C VAL A 308 -11.58 1.97 -2.35
N SER A 309 -10.90 3.05 -1.92
CA SER A 309 -9.62 2.93 -1.21
C SER A 309 -9.77 2.15 0.11
N ALA A 310 -10.84 2.38 0.86
CA ALA A 310 -11.13 1.66 2.10
C ALA A 310 -11.43 0.17 1.85
N GLU A 311 -12.11 -0.18 0.77
CA GLU A 311 -12.36 -1.56 0.35
C GLU A 311 -11.03 -2.27 0.05
N ARG A 312 -10.16 -1.66 -0.75
CA ARG A 312 -8.83 -2.19 -1.06
C ARG A 312 -7.95 -2.38 0.17
N ILE A 313 -8.03 -1.48 1.16
CA ILE A 313 -7.34 -1.64 2.44
C ILE A 313 -7.91 -2.83 3.21
N ASN A 314 -9.24 -2.94 3.29
CA ASN A 314 -9.90 -4.04 4.00
C ASN A 314 -9.59 -5.40 3.37
N GLU A 315 -9.48 -5.51 2.04
CA GLU A 315 -9.06 -6.76 1.36
C GLU A 315 -7.74 -7.29 1.93
N VAL A 316 -6.75 -6.41 2.17
CA VAL A 316 -5.47 -6.83 2.77
C VAL A 316 -5.61 -7.19 4.24
N LEU A 317 -6.37 -6.39 5.01
CA LEU A 317 -6.55 -6.62 6.44
C LEU A 317 -7.36 -7.88 6.75
N ASP A 318 -8.28 -8.24 5.87
CA ASP A 318 -9.19 -9.38 6.00
C ASP A 318 -8.64 -10.66 5.35
N GLU A 319 -7.56 -10.56 4.55
CA GLU A 319 -6.97 -11.73 3.90
C GLU A 319 -6.60 -12.78 4.94
N GLU A 320 -6.96 -14.03 4.71
CA GLU A 320 -6.64 -15.13 5.59
C GLU A 320 -5.15 -15.48 5.49
N ILE A 321 -4.54 -15.78 6.63
CA ILE A 321 -3.14 -16.25 6.68
C ILE A 321 -3.21 -17.76 6.57
N THR A 322 -2.75 -18.32 5.44
CA THR A 322 -2.82 -19.76 5.19
C THR A 322 -1.77 -20.53 5.97
N VAL A 323 -0.57 -19.96 6.14
CA VAL A 323 0.53 -20.57 6.89
C VAL A 323 0.55 -19.99 8.30
N THR A 324 -0.10 -20.68 9.23
CA THR A 324 -0.16 -20.26 10.66
C THR A 324 0.94 -20.94 11.47
N ASP A 325 1.33 -20.32 12.59
CA ASP A 325 2.29 -20.92 13.54
C ASP A 325 1.74 -22.23 14.12
N GLY A 326 2.61 -23.22 14.30
CA GLY A 326 2.37 -24.34 15.19
C GLY A 326 2.75 -23.98 16.63
N ASP A 327 2.75 -24.98 17.50
CA ASP A 327 3.01 -24.80 18.93
C ASP A 327 4.44 -25.14 19.35
N PHE A 328 5.19 -25.87 18.51
CA PHE A 328 6.52 -26.38 18.85
C PHE A 328 7.60 -25.30 18.70
N ASP A 329 8.33 -25.04 19.78
CA ASP A 329 9.49 -24.14 19.85
C ASP A 329 10.65 -24.65 20.73
N ASP A 330 10.56 -25.92 21.19
CA ASP A 330 11.53 -26.55 22.06
C ASP A 330 12.75 -27.10 21.31
N GLU A 331 13.74 -27.60 22.06
CA GLU A 331 14.89 -28.32 21.52
C GLU A 331 14.47 -29.66 20.93
N THR A 332 15.11 -30.05 19.85
CA THR A 332 14.85 -31.29 19.12
C THR A 332 15.87 -32.38 19.47
N ALA A 333 15.44 -33.63 19.50
CA ALA A 333 16.35 -34.77 19.74
C ALA A 333 17.35 -34.98 18.58
N GLU A 334 16.91 -34.70 17.35
CA GLU A 334 17.75 -34.70 16.15
C GLU A 334 18.20 -33.26 15.86
N VAL A 335 19.33 -33.09 15.19
CA VAL A 335 19.88 -31.78 14.82
C VAL A 335 20.38 -31.82 13.38
N GLY A 336 19.90 -30.93 12.54
CA GLY A 336 20.33 -30.78 11.16
C GLY A 336 19.79 -31.86 10.23
N THR A 337 18.68 -32.53 10.56
CA THR A 337 18.04 -33.49 9.66
C THR A 337 16.90 -32.88 8.87
N VAL A 338 16.72 -33.33 7.62
CA VAL A 338 15.57 -32.96 6.77
C VAL A 338 15.00 -34.19 6.12
N GLU A 339 13.70 -34.43 6.31
CA GLU A 339 13.04 -35.60 5.75
C GLU A 339 11.74 -35.20 5.03
N PHE A 340 11.57 -35.72 3.83
CA PHE A 340 10.35 -35.66 3.02
C PHE A 340 9.71 -37.05 2.99
N ARG A 341 8.42 -37.12 3.37
CA ARG A 341 7.65 -38.38 3.35
C ARG A 341 6.47 -38.25 2.41
N ASN A 342 6.54 -38.89 1.25
CA ASN A 342 5.49 -38.95 0.21
C ASN A 342 4.91 -37.58 -0.12
N VAL A 343 5.78 -36.58 -0.26
CA VAL A 343 5.38 -35.18 -0.42
C VAL A 343 4.87 -34.93 -1.83
N SER A 344 3.63 -34.45 -1.92
CA SER A 344 3.05 -33.91 -3.13
C SER A 344 2.62 -32.47 -2.90
N PHE A 345 2.80 -31.62 -3.91
CA PHE A 345 2.49 -30.20 -3.81
C PHE A 345 1.91 -29.66 -5.10
N LYS A 346 0.87 -28.83 -4.97
CA LYS A 346 0.35 -27.95 -6.03
C LYS A 346 0.15 -26.54 -5.49
N TYR A 347 0.34 -25.54 -6.33
CA TYR A 347 -0.02 -24.17 -5.97
C TYR A 347 -1.54 -24.02 -5.89
N PRO A 348 -2.06 -23.12 -5.05
CA PRO A 348 -3.52 -22.94 -4.87
C PRO A 348 -4.28 -22.67 -6.17
N ASP A 349 -3.64 -21.94 -7.10
CA ASP A 349 -4.24 -21.57 -8.40
C ASP A 349 -3.98 -22.61 -9.51
N ALA A 350 -3.30 -23.73 -9.20
CA ALA A 350 -2.97 -24.78 -10.17
C ALA A 350 -3.91 -25.96 -10.06
N GLU A 351 -4.33 -26.51 -11.20
CA GLU A 351 -5.12 -27.74 -11.25
C GLU A 351 -4.25 -28.98 -11.02
N GLU A 352 -3.01 -28.97 -11.55
CA GLU A 352 -2.11 -30.11 -11.49
C GLU A 352 -1.07 -29.99 -10.36
N TYR A 353 -0.65 -31.16 -9.87
CA TYR A 353 0.46 -31.28 -8.95
C TYR A 353 1.79 -30.93 -9.63
N LEU A 354 2.53 -30.00 -9.03
CA LEU A 354 3.90 -29.66 -9.46
C LEU A 354 4.93 -30.65 -8.90
N LEU A 355 4.72 -31.16 -7.69
CA LEU A 355 5.54 -32.23 -7.08
C LEU A 355 4.65 -33.40 -6.77
N LYS A 356 5.15 -34.64 -7.04
CA LYS A 356 4.38 -35.87 -6.91
C LYS A 356 5.24 -36.93 -6.21
N ASP A 357 4.82 -37.32 -5.00
CA ASP A 357 5.35 -38.44 -4.23
C ASP A 357 6.88 -38.38 -4.03
N ILE A 358 7.37 -37.26 -3.51
CA ILE A 358 8.81 -37.07 -3.25
C ILE A 358 9.13 -37.54 -1.84
N SER A 359 10.09 -38.47 -1.74
CA SER A 359 10.58 -38.99 -0.46
C SER A 359 12.11 -39.06 -0.45
N PHE A 360 12.72 -38.42 0.54
CA PHE A 360 14.15 -38.47 0.82
C PHE A 360 14.45 -38.06 2.25
N ARG A 361 15.62 -38.41 2.75
CA ARG A 361 16.15 -37.98 4.03
C ARG A 361 17.59 -37.46 3.85
N ALA A 362 17.91 -36.35 4.47
CA ALA A 362 19.23 -35.77 4.61
C ALA A 362 19.64 -35.85 6.07
N GLU A 363 20.78 -36.47 6.35
CA GLU A 363 21.34 -36.55 7.69
C GLU A 363 22.26 -35.34 7.97
N LYS A 364 22.53 -35.10 9.25
CA LYS A 364 23.44 -34.04 9.67
C LYS A 364 24.79 -34.10 8.95
N GLY A 365 25.23 -32.98 8.42
CA GLY A 365 26.52 -32.85 7.71
C GLY A 365 26.50 -33.35 6.24
N GLN A 366 25.37 -33.92 5.77
CA GLN A 366 25.23 -34.32 4.38
C GLN A 366 24.93 -33.15 3.44
N THR A 367 25.44 -33.29 2.22
CA THR A 367 25.05 -32.41 1.10
C THR A 367 24.08 -33.16 0.20
N VAL A 368 22.84 -32.69 0.13
CA VAL A 368 21.82 -33.22 -0.79
C VAL A 368 21.60 -32.23 -1.91
N ALA A 369 21.76 -32.70 -3.15
CA ALA A 369 21.61 -31.85 -4.33
C ALA A 369 20.37 -32.20 -5.15
N PHE A 370 19.78 -31.21 -5.78
CA PHE A 370 18.60 -31.35 -6.64
C PHE A 370 18.92 -30.82 -8.04
N ILE A 371 18.73 -31.70 -9.04
CA ILE A 371 18.95 -31.37 -10.45
C ILE A 371 17.75 -31.83 -11.30
N GLY A 372 17.61 -31.27 -12.47
CA GLY A 372 16.55 -31.61 -13.44
C GLY A 372 16.26 -30.43 -14.38
N SER A 373 15.37 -30.65 -15.33
CA SER A 373 14.97 -29.63 -16.30
C SER A 373 14.38 -28.37 -15.66
N THR A 374 14.36 -27.25 -16.40
CA THR A 374 13.67 -26.04 -15.96
C THR A 374 12.18 -26.34 -15.78
N GLY A 375 11.60 -25.91 -14.66
CA GLY A 375 10.19 -26.19 -14.35
C GLY A 375 9.92 -27.54 -13.68
N SER A 376 10.94 -28.37 -13.40
CA SER A 376 10.76 -29.68 -12.72
C SER A 376 10.39 -29.57 -11.22
N GLY A 377 10.30 -28.36 -10.64
CA GLY A 377 9.86 -28.16 -9.27
C GLY A 377 10.98 -28.04 -8.22
N LYS A 378 12.27 -27.95 -8.61
CA LYS A 378 13.43 -27.91 -7.69
C LYS A 378 13.34 -26.80 -6.63
N SER A 379 13.16 -25.55 -7.05
CA SER A 379 13.02 -24.42 -6.11
C SER A 379 11.77 -24.53 -5.25
N THR A 380 10.68 -25.07 -5.80
CA THR A 380 9.47 -25.30 -5.02
C THR A 380 9.71 -26.34 -3.93
N LEU A 381 10.43 -27.43 -4.25
CA LEU A 381 10.75 -28.48 -3.28
C LEU A 381 11.49 -27.92 -2.06
N ILE A 382 12.58 -27.18 -2.28
CA ILE A 382 13.37 -26.63 -1.16
C ILE A 382 12.64 -25.51 -0.41
N ASN A 383 11.66 -24.83 -1.02
CA ASN A 383 10.83 -23.81 -0.38
C ASN A 383 9.79 -24.40 0.59
N LEU A 384 9.57 -25.71 0.56
CA LEU A 384 8.75 -26.41 1.54
C LEU A 384 9.47 -26.59 2.88
N VAL A 385 10.81 -26.60 2.90
CA VAL A 385 11.61 -26.76 4.12
C VAL A 385 11.44 -25.57 5.07
N PRO A 386 11.59 -24.29 4.61
CA PRO A 386 11.31 -23.14 5.45
C PRO A 386 9.80 -22.88 5.62
N ARG A 387 8.95 -23.80 5.14
CA ARG A 387 7.49 -23.68 5.20
C ARG A 387 6.97 -22.37 4.57
N PHE A 388 7.54 -21.96 3.43
CA PHE A 388 6.97 -20.87 2.64
C PHE A 388 5.61 -21.24 2.02
N TYR A 389 5.34 -22.54 1.93
CA TYR A 389 4.10 -23.17 1.54
C TYR A 389 3.89 -24.44 2.35
N ASP A 390 2.65 -24.77 2.68
CA ASP A 390 2.31 -26.07 3.24
C ASP A 390 2.17 -27.11 2.11
N VAL A 391 2.62 -28.34 2.37
CA VAL A 391 2.46 -29.47 1.43
C VAL A 391 0.98 -29.79 1.24
N THR A 392 0.62 -30.26 0.02
CA THR A 392 -0.74 -30.71 -0.28
C THR A 392 -0.98 -32.09 0.33
N ASP A 393 -0.05 -33.04 0.10
CA ASP A 393 -0.08 -34.38 0.69
C ASP A 393 1.30 -34.74 1.21
N GLY A 394 1.35 -35.67 2.15
CA GLY A 394 2.60 -36.09 2.81
C GLY A 394 3.03 -35.10 3.90
N ALA A 395 4.30 -35.16 4.29
CA ALA A 395 4.85 -34.31 5.35
C ALA A 395 6.35 -34.03 5.14
N VAL A 396 6.79 -32.84 5.57
CA VAL A 396 8.20 -32.43 5.65
C VAL A 396 8.58 -32.33 7.13
N PHE A 397 9.69 -32.92 7.48
CA PHE A 397 10.23 -32.90 8.83
C PHE A 397 11.58 -32.20 8.84
N VAL A 398 11.80 -31.41 9.86
CA VAL A 398 13.09 -30.82 10.21
C VAL A 398 13.41 -31.28 11.63
N ASP A 399 14.56 -31.87 11.83
CA ASP A 399 15.00 -32.42 13.10
C ASP A 399 13.97 -33.37 13.75
N GLY A 400 13.33 -34.20 12.93
CA GLY A 400 12.32 -35.18 13.35
C GLY A 400 10.93 -34.58 13.65
N VAL A 401 10.75 -33.27 13.61
CA VAL A 401 9.47 -32.60 13.87
C VAL A 401 8.87 -32.09 12.56
N ASN A 402 7.56 -32.27 12.37
CA ASN A 402 6.86 -31.78 11.19
C ASN A 402 6.94 -30.24 11.13
N VAL A 403 7.29 -29.69 9.96
CA VAL A 403 7.39 -28.25 9.77
C VAL A 403 6.08 -27.50 10.06
N LYS A 404 4.93 -28.17 9.98
CA LYS A 404 3.62 -27.60 10.33
C LYS A 404 3.45 -27.36 11.83
N ASP A 405 4.14 -28.15 12.65
CA ASP A 405 4.00 -28.09 14.10
C ASP A 405 4.91 -27.02 14.71
N TYR A 406 5.93 -26.56 13.99
CA TYR A 406 6.82 -25.51 14.43
C TYR A 406 6.16 -24.13 14.51
N LYS A 407 6.53 -23.35 15.54
CA LYS A 407 6.51 -21.88 15.41
C LYS A 407 7.47 -21.50 14.27
N GLN A 408 7.02 -20.72 13.29
CA GLN A 408 7.84 -20.35 12.12
C GLN A 408 9.18 -19.73 12.53
N LYS A 409 9.19 -18.90 13.59
CA LYS A 409 10.42 -18.31 14.11
C LYS A 409 11.43 -19.39 14.55
N ALA A 410 10.99 -20.43 15.25
CA ALA A 410 11.86 -21.51 15.69
C ALA A 410 12.41 -22.32 14.51
N LEU A 411 11.57 -22.67 13.54
CA LEU A 411 12.00 -23.31 12.30
C LEU A 411 13.04 -22.48 11.55
N HIS A 412 12.73 -21.19 11.32
CA HIS A 412 13.60 -20.29 10.58
C HIS A 412 14.94 -20.03 11.29
N GLN A 413 15.02 -20.14 12.62
CA GLN A 413 16.29 -20.02 13.35
C GLN A 413 17.29 -21.13 13.01
N LYS A 414 16.80 -22.31 12.64
CA LYS A 414 17.62 -23.48 12.22
C LYS A 414 18.16 -23.36 10.80
N LEU A 415 17.59 -22.47 9.97
CA LEU A 415 17.81 -22.43 8.53
C LEU A 415 18.67 -21.23 8.09
N GLY A 416 19.54 -21.45 7.12
CA GLY A 416 20.24 -20.42 6.35
C GLY A 416 19.84 -20.50 4.88
N TYR A 417 18.96 -19.60 4.44
CA TYR A 417 18.39 -19.63 3.11
C TYR A 417 19.05 -18.60 2.17
N VAL A 418 19.50 -19.07 1.00
CA VAL A 418 20.06 -18.24 -0.08
C VAL A 418 19.19 -18.39 -1.33
N PRO A 419 18.40 -17.37 -1.68
CA PRO A 419 17.51 -17.43 -2.84
C PRO A 419 18.27 -17.38 -4.16
N GLN A 420 17.64 -17.84 -5.23
CA GLN A 420 18.15 -17.79 -6.60
C GLN A 420 18.53 -16.36 -7.01
N LYS A 421 17.66 -15.38 -6.74
CA LYS A 421 17.95 -13.96 -6.95
C LYS A 421 18.30 -13.30 -5.62
N ALA A 422 19.56 -12.92 -5.46
CA ALA A 422 20.03 -12.27 -4.24
C ALA A 422 19.29 -10.96 -3.97
N VAL A 423 18.69 -10.85 -2.79
CA VAL A 423 18.05 -9.64 -2.26
C VAL A 423 19.01 -8.95 -1.30
N ILE A 424 19.35 -7.71 -1.63
CA ILE A 424 20.23 -6.86 -0.84
C ILE A 424 19.46 -5.62 -0.39
N PHE A 425 19.56 -5.32 0.90
CA PHE A 425 18.90 -4.18 1.52
C PHE A 425 19.78 -2.94 1.49
N SER A 426 19.19 -1.76 1.47
CA SER A 426 19.91 -0.51 1.67
C SER A 426 20.51 -0.47 3.07
N GLY A 427 21.78 -0.07 3.15
CA GLY A 427 22.53 -0.06 4.41
C GLY A 427 24.03 -0.28 4.18
N THR A 428 24.74 -0.89 5.11
CA THR A 428 26.16 -1.22 4.95
C THR A 428 26.37 -2.66 4.50
N VAL A 429 27.57 -2.99 4.03
CA VAL A 429 27.97 -4.38 3.77
C VAL A 429 27.80 -5.22 5.04
N ALA A 430 28.28 -4.72 6.19
CA ALA A 430 28.16 -5.41 7.48
C ALA A 430 26.70 -5.65 7.88
N SER A 431 25.81 -4.66 7.70
CA SER A 431 24.40 -4.80 8.02
C SER A 431 23.69 -5.82 7.12
N ASN A 432 24.13 -5.97 5.87
CA ASN A 432 23.61 -6.97 4.95
C ASN A 432 24.08 -8.39 5.28
N ILE A 433 25.34 -8.55 5.70
CA ILE A 433 25.87 -9.86 6.12
C ILE A 433 25.27 -10.29 7.47
N GLY A 434 25.16 -9.36 8.42
CA GLY A 434 24.59 -9.61 9.75
C GLY A 434 23.05 -9.47 9.81
N TYR A 435 22.36 -9.54 8.67
CA TYR A 435 20.91 -9.32 8.60
C TYR A 435 20.12 -10.50 9.19
N GLY A 436 19.11 -10.14 9.98
CA GLY A 436 18.13 -11.07 10.54
C GLY A 436 18.38 -11.38 12.01
N ASP A 437 17.40 -12.05 12.61
CA ASP A 437 17.42 -12.55 13.99
C ASP A 437 17.42 -14.09 13.93
N ASN A 438 18.41 -14.75 14.56
CA ASN A 438 18.49 -16.20 14.68
C ASN A 438 18.36 -16.68 16.14
N GLY A 439 17.82 -15.84 17.02
CA GLY A 439 17.75 -16.15 18.46
C GLY A 439 19.08 -16.08 19.22
N LYS A 440 20.18 -15.75 18.52
CA LYS A 440 21.53 -15.59 19.08
C LYS A 440 21.95 -14.13 19.03
N GLU A 441 23.04 -13.78 19.70
CA GLU A 441 23.62 -12.45 19.56
C GLU A 441 24.00 -12.11 18.12
N LYS A 442 23.88 -10.83 17.76
CA LYS A 442 24.28 -10.36 16.44
C LYS A 442 25.74 -10.76 16.14
N PRO A 443 26.03 -11.17 14.91
CA PRO A 443 27.38 -11.61 14.55
C PRO A 443 28.40 -10.49 14.79
N SER A 444 29.49 -10.83 15.50
CA SER A 444 30.60 -9.92 15.71
C SER A 444 31.30 -9.57 14.38
N GLU A 445 32.05 -8.48 14.33
CA GLU A 445 32.82 -8.09 13.15
C GLU A 445 33.71 -9.24 12.62
N LYS A 446 34.32 -9.98 13.52
CA LYS A 446 35.15 -11.15 13.17
C LYS A 446 34.32 -12.24 12.48
N LYS A 447 33.10 -12.51 12.94
CA LYS A 447 32.18 -13.46 12.27
C LYS A 447 31.77 -12.95 10.90
N ILE A 448 31.47 -11.66 10.76
CA ILE A 448 31.12 -11.01 9.49
C ILE A 448 32.28 -11.13 8.49
N GLN A 449 33.52 -10.84 8.93
CA GLN A 449 34.73 -10.97 8.10
C GLN A 449 34.96 -12.42 7.68
N THR A 450 34.80 -13.38 8.61
CA THR A 450 34.91 -14.81 8.31
C THR A 450 33.89 -15.26 7.29
N ALA A 451 32.63 -14.87 7.47
CA ALA A 451 31.55 -15.18 6.52
C ALA A 451 31.82 -14.58 5.13
N ALA A 452 32.30 -13.35 5.07
CA ALA A 452 32.71 -12.71 3.81
C ALA A 452 33.89 -13.43 3.14
N LYS A 453 34.86 -13.91 3.93
CA LYS A 453 35.98 -14.71 3.43
C LYS A 453 35.52 -16.04 2.83
N VAL A 454 34.70 -16.80 3.54
CA VAL A 454 34.16 -18.08 3.08
C VAL A 454 33.33 -17.88 1.82
N ALA A 455 32.48 -16.84 1.78
CA ALA A 455 31.64 -16.48 0.62
C ALA A 455 32.45 -15.86 -0.54
N GLN A 456 33.77 -15.82 -0.50
CA GLN A 456 34.64 -15.18 -1.50
C GLN A 456 34.29 -13.70 -1.73
N ALA A 457 33.71 -13.04 -0.73
CA ALA A 457 33.31 -11.63 -0.79
C ALA A 457 34.41 -10.68 -0.29
N LYS A 458 35.34 -11.16 0.53
CA LYS A 458 36.38 -10.36 1.18
C LYS A 458 37.13 -9.43 0.21
N ASN A 459 37.60 -9.99 -0.91
CA ASN A 459 38.47 -9.25 -1.85
C ASN A 459 37.77 -8.04 -2.49
N PHE A 460 36.48 -8.09 -2.77
CA PHE A 460 35.77 -6.93 -3.31
C PHE A 460 35.31 -5.97 -2.22
N VAL A 461 34.97 -6.48 -1.03
CA VAL A 461 34.57 -5.65 0.10
C VAL A 461 35.71 -4.76 0.58
N GLU A 462 36.95 -5.32 0.69
CA GLU A 462 38.13 -4.57 1.11
C GLU A 462 38.58 -3.51 0.09
N LYS A 463 38.13 -3.61 -1.17
CA LYS A 463 38.33 -2.59 -2.21
C LYS A 463 37.36 -1.43 -2.16
N LEU A 464 36.28 -1.52 -1.39
CA LEU A 464 35.33 -0.43 -1.21
C LEU A 464 35.90 0.61 -0.24
N ASP A 465 35.58 1.89 -0.45
CA ASP A 465 36.13 3.03 0.29
C ASP A 465 36.07 2.88 1.83
N LYS A 466 34.96 2.36 2.34
CA LYS A 466 34.72 2.13 3.77
C LYS A 466 34.63 0.64 4.12
N GLN A 467 35.09 -0.24 3.24
CA GLN A 467 35.12 -1.69 3.40
C GLN A 467 33.75 -2.23 3.89
N TYR A 468 33.67 -2.89 5.04
CA TYR A 468 32.42 -3.43 5.61
C TYR A 468 31.40 -2.35 5.99
N ASN A 469 31.82 -1.10 6.18
CA ASN A 469 30.95 0.05 6.44
C ASN A 469 30.54 0.80 5.17
N SER A 470 30.96 0.32 3.99
CA SER A 470 30.57 0.91 2.72
C SER A 470 29.07 0.79 2.50
N HIS A 471 28.47 1.87 1.98
CA HIS A 471 27.03 1.94 1.71
C HIS A 471 26.64 1.11 0.50
N ILE A 472 25.63 0.29 0.68
CA ILE A 472 24.95 -0.45 -0.38
C ILE A 472 23.61 0.26 -0.67
N ALA A 473 23.41 0.65 -1.91
CA ALA A 473 22.19 1.29 -2.36
C ALA A 473 20.99 0.30 -2.36
N GLN A 474 19.79 0.84 -2.44
CA GLN A 474 18.57 0.02 -2.50
C GLN A 474 18.66 -1.02 -3.63
N SER A 475 18.30 -2.26 -3.32
CA SER A 475 18.42 -3.42 -4.22
C SER A 475 19.86 -3.68 -4.73
N GLY A 476 20.86 -3.08 -4.08
CA GLY A 476 22.28 -3.26 -4.43
C GLY A 476 22.63 -2.74 -5.83
N THR A 477 22.03 -1.64 -6.29
CA THR A 477 22.24 -1.10 -7.64
C THR A 477 23.69 -0.68 -7.92
N ASN A 478 24.47 -0.45 -6.86
CA ASN A 478 25.87 -0.07 -6.92
C ASN A 478 26.87 -1.24 -6.84
N ILE A 479 26.39 -2.49 -6.87
CA ILE A 479 27.22 -3.70 -6.89
C ILE A 479 26.75 -4.68 -7.97
N SER A 480 27.69 -5.52 -8.47
CA SER A 480 27.41 -6.50 -9.51
C SER A 480 26.54 -7.67 -9.01
N GLY A 481 25.89 -8.41 -9.96
CA GLY A 481 25.09 -9.59 -9.62
C GLY A 481 25.84 -10.65 -8.83
N GLY A 482 27.08 -10.97 -9.23
CA GLY A 482 27.93 -11.92 -8.51
C GLY A 482 28.37 -11.41 -7.12
N GLN A 483 28.54 -10.10 -6.94
CA GLN A 483 28.80 -9.50 -5.63
C GLN A 483 27.57 -9.61 -4.72
N LYS A 484 26.38 -9.33 -5.24
CA LYS A 484 25.10 -9.52 -4.50
C LYS A 484 24.98 -10.96 -4.01
N GLN A 485 25.22 -11.93 -4.90
CA GLN A 485 25.11 -13.33 -4.58
C GLN A 485 26.09 -13.75 -3.47
N ARG A 486 27.35 -13.30 -3.55
CA ARG A 486 28.33 -13.57 -2.50
C ARG A 486 27.96 -12.94 -1.16
N LEU A 487 27.35 -11.75 -1.14
CA LEU A 487 26.84 -11.16 0.11
C LEU A 487 25.64 -11.93 0.67
N ALA A 488 24.75 -12.44 -0.18
CA ALA A 488 23.64 -13.28 0.27
C ALA A 488 24.13 -14.62 0.86
N ILE A 489 25.15 -15.22 0.25
CA ILE A 489 25.82 -16.41 0.79
C ILE A 489 26.52 -16.08 2.12
N ALA A 490 27.25 -14.94 2.21
CA ALA A 490 27.88 -14.50 3.45
C ALA A 490 26.86 -14.29 4.58
N ARG A 491 25.67 -13.78 4.26
CA ARG A 491 24.55 -13.65 5.22
C ARG A 491 24.12 -15.00 5.81
N ALA A 492 23.96 -16.02 4.97
CA ALA A 492 23.61 -17.36 5.43
C ALA A 492 24.73 -17.96 6.30
N ILE A 493 25.99 -17.76 5.92
CA ILE A 493 27.16 -18.24 6.67
C ILE A 493 27.27 -17.54 8.03
N ALA A 494 27.10 -16.21 8.08
CA ALA A 494 27.19 -15.42 9.32
C ALA A 494 26.13 -15.85 10.35
N ARG A 495 25.00 -16.36 9.89
CA ARG A 495 23.91 -16.89 10.69
C ARG A 495 24.29 -18.19 11.42
N ASN A 496 25.22 -18.97 10.87
CA ASN A 496 25.66 -20.28 11.36
C ASN A 496 24.47 -21.21 11.71
N PRO A 497 23.65 -21.57 10.71
CA PRO A 497 22.48 -22.42 10.87
C PRO A 497 22.85 -23.90 10.95
N GLU A 498 21.89 -24.76 11.32
CA GLU A 498 21.99 -26.22 11.27
C GLU A 498 21.82 -26.76 9.84
N ILE A 499 21.01 -26.05 9.02
CA ILE A 499 20.67 -26.46 7.66
C ILE A 499 20.87 -25.26 6.73
N TYR A 500 21.68 -25.43 5.68
CA TYR A 500 21.83 -24.46 4.60
C TYR A 500 20.96 -24.86 3.41
N ILE A 501 20.29 -23.86 2.80
CA ILE A 501 19.49 -24.03 1.59
C ILE A 501 19.99 -23.05 0.53
N PHE A 502 20.49 -23.58 -0.58
CA PHE A 502 21.01 -22.83 -1.71
C PHE A 502 20.12 -23.05 -2.94
N ASP A 503 19.33 -22.06 -3.32
CA ASP A 503 18.48 -22.12 -4.52
C ASP A 503 19.23 -21.54 -5.72
N ASP A 504 19.87 -22.39 -6.53
CA ASP A 504 20.65 -22.04 -7.74
C ASP A 504 21.61 -20.84 -7.52
N SER A 505 22.17 -20.78 -6.31
CA SER A 505 22.88 -19.59 -5.81
C SER A 505 24.28 -19.43 -6.39
N PHE A 506 24.76 -20.40 -7.15
CA PHE A 506 26.13 -20.43 -7.71
C PHE A 506 26.17 -20.04 -9.18
N SER A 507 25.04 -20.04 -9.88
CA SER A 507 24.96 -19.82 -11.33
C SER A 507 25.42 -18.43 -11.79
N ALA A 508 25.30 -17.42 -10.92
CA ALA A 508 25.72 -16.03 -11.19
C ALA A 508 27.24 -15.78 -11.00
N LEU A 509 28.02 -16.81 -10.60
CA LEU A 509 29.44 -16.70 -10.31
C LEU A 509 30.28 -17.20 -11.49
N ASP A 510 31.47 -16.61 -11.66
CA ASP A 510 32.46 -17.14 -12.57
C ASP A 510 33.02 -18.49 -12.05
N TYR A 511 33.51 -19.31 -12.96
CA TYR A 511 33.94 -20.67 -12.66
C TYR A 511 35.01 -20.75 -11.54
N LYS A 512 36.00 -19.85 -11.54
CA LYS A 512 37.08 -19.83 -10.54
C LYS A 512 36.54 -19.48 -9.15
N THR A 513 35.70 -18.45 -9.08
CA THR A 513 35.05 -18.02 -7.82
C THR A 513 34.10 -19.10 -7.30
N ASP A 514 33.31 -19.75 -8.16
CA ASP A 514 32.41 -20.85 -7.81
C ASP A 514 33.20 -22.04 -7.21
N ALA A 515 34.26 -22.50 -7.87
CA ALA A 515 35.09 -23.59 -7.37
C ALA A 515 35.74 -23.27 -6.00
N ALA A 516 36.29 -22.06 -5.84
CA ALA A 516 36.89 -21.63 -4.57
C ALA A 516 35.83 -21.51 -3.45
N LEU A 517 34.65 -20.99 -3.77
CA LEU A 517 33.54 -20.87 -2.83
C LEU A 517 33.06 -22.23 -2.36
N ARG A 518 32.82 -23.16 -3.27
CA ARG A 518 32.37 -24.54 -2.91
C ARG A 518 33.37 -25.27 -2.02
N LYS A 519 34.67 -25.15 -2.31
CA LYS A 519 35.71 -25.71 -1.46
C LYS A 519 35.66 -25.11 -0.04
N ALA A 520 35.56 -23.80 0.07
CA ALA A 520 35.48 -23.11 1.36
C ALA A 520 34.17 -23.43 2.12
N LEU A 521 33.04 -23.53 1.40
CA LEU A 521 31.76 -23.94 1.98
C LEU A 521 31.82 -25.35 2.53
N LYS A 522 32.29 -26.34 1.76
CA LYS A 522 32.39 -27.74 2.18
C LYS A 522 33.20 -27.88 3.49
N GLU A 523 34.28 -27.12 3.63
CA GLU A 523 35.08 -27.12 4.84
C GLU A 523 34.36 -26.45 6.02
N TYR A 524 33.66 -25.33 5.76
CA TYR A 524 33.00 -24.56 6.82
C TYR A 524 31.67 -25.20 7.28
N THR A 525 30.93 -25.85 6.36
CA THR A 525 29.59 -26.40 6.63
C THR A 525 29.59 -27.90 6.90
N LYS A 526 30.75 -28.49 7.19
CA LYS A 526 30.91 -29.96 7.40
C LYS A 526 30.02 -30.54 8.51
N ASP A 527 29.69 -29.73 9.51
CA ASP A 527 28.84 -30.12 10.65
C ASP A 527 27.36 -29.69 10.46
N ALA A 528 27.01 -29.11 9.31
CA ALA A 528 25.67 -28.64 8.96
C ALA A 528 25.20 -29.27 7.64
N THR A 529 23.91 -29.53 7.54
CA THR A 529 23.30 -30.10 6.34
C THR A 529 23.17 -29.04 5.25
N SER A 530 23.44 -29.42 4.00
CA SER A 530 23.34 -28.51 2.86
C SER A 530 22.37 -29.06 1.80
N LEU A 531 21.33 -28.30 1.49
CA LEU A 531 20.38 -28.57 0.41
C LEU A 531 20.70 -27.64 -0.76
N ILE A 532 21.10 -28.18 -1.91
CA ILE A 532 21.62 -27.41 -3.04
C ILE A 532 20.77 -27.69 -4.28
N VAL A 533 20.05 -26.69 -4.77
CA VAL A 533 19.53 -26.70 -6.14
C VAL A 533 20.60 -26.18 -7.07
N ALA A 534 20.90 -26.93 -8.10
CA ALA A 534 21.83 -26.49 -9.14
C ALA A 534 21.38 -26.92 -10.55
N GLN A 535 21.84 -26.16 -11.52
CA GLN A 535 21.70 -26.48 -12.95
C GLN A 535 22.99 -27.05 -13.54
N ARG A 536 24.12 -26.91 -12.85
CA ARG A 536 25.43 -27.38 -13.32
C ARG A 536 25.85 -28.64 -12.58
N ILE A 537 26.21 -29.68 -13.36
CA ILE A 537 26.75 -30.95 -12.82
C ILE A 537 27.97 -30.72 -11.95
N GLY A 538 28.91 -29.88 -12.41
CA GLY A 538 30.13 -29.55 -11.66
C GLY A 538 29.87 -28.99 -10.26
N THR A 539 28.69 -28.43 -9.98
CA THR A 539 28.30 -27.93 -8.66
C THR A 539 27.93 -29.06 -7.70
N ILE A 540 27.35 -30.15 -8.20
CA ILE A 540 26.70 -31.18 -7.39
C ILE A 540 27.40 -32.54 -7.44
N MET A 541 28.37 -32.76 -8.33
CA MET A 541 29.04 -34.06 -8.53
C MET A 541 29.70 -34.63 -7.27
N HIS A 542 29.95 -33.81 -6.27
CA HIS A 542 30.53 -34.23 -4.98
C HIS A 542 29.50 -34.25 -3.83
N ALA A 543 28.21 -34.14 -4.14
CA ALA A 543 27.16 -34.26 -3.15
C ALA A 543 27.04 -35.72 -2.68
N ASP A 544 26.67 -35.91 -1.40
CA ASP A 544 26.49 -37.23 -0.81
C ASP A 544 25.27 -37.94 -1.38
N GLN A 545 24.26 -37.13 -1.76
CA GLN A 545 23.06 -37.62 -2.42
C GLN A 545 22.60 -36.61 -3.47
N ILE A 546 22.21 -37.08 -4.64
CA ILE A 546 21.64 -36.28 -5.72
C ILE A 546 20.25 -36.84 -6.03
N LEU A 547 19.25 -35.96 -6.05
CA LEU A 547 17.90 -36.25 -6.54
C LEU A 547 17.71 -35.63 -7.92
N VAL A 548 17.34 -36.48 -8.87
CA VAL A 548 17.02 -36.07 -10.25
C VAL A 548 15.52 -35.88 -10.36
N LEU A 549 15.09 -34.66 -10.64
CA LEU A 549 13.68 -34.33 -10.78
C LEU A 549 13.30 -34.18 -12.26
N ASP A 550 12.27 -34.91 -12.68
CA ASP A 550 11.63 -34.71 -13.96
C ASP A 550 10.12 -34.69 -13.81
N LYS A 551 9.48 -33.68 -14.42
CA LYS A 551 8.01 -33.48 -14.38
C LYS A 551 7.41 -33.66 -12.98
N GLY A 552 8.10 -33.14 -11.97
CA GLY A 552 7.65 -33.14 -10.58
C GLY A 552 7.86 -34.49 -9.84
N ARG A 553 8.53 -35.47 -10.43
CA ARG A 553 8.84 -36.74 -9.79
C ARG A 553 10.35 -36.92 -9.60
N CYS A 554 10.73 -37.67 -8.58
CA CYS A 554 12.10 -38.11 -8.41
C CYS A 554 12.34 -39.35 -9.30
N VAL A 555 13.09 -39.19 -10.39
CA VAL A 555 13.38 -40.26 -11.37
C VAL A 555 14.72 -40.92 -11.13
N GLY A 556 15.56 -40.36 -10.28
CA GLY A 556 16.84 -40.96 -9.89
C GLY A 556 17.30 -40.41 -8.54
N ARG A 557 17.90 -41.27 -7.71
CA ARG A 557 18.46 -40.93 -6.41
C ARG A 557 19.74 -41.74 -6.18
N GLY A 558 20.82 -41.07 -5.78
CA GLY A 558 22.10 -41.69 -5.50
C GLY A 558 23.27 -40.75 -5.61
N THR A 559 24.48 -41.28 -5.62
CA THR A 559 25.71 -40.52 -5.87
C THR A 559 25.88 -40.22 -7.37
N HIS A 560 26.75 -39.29 -7.70
CA HIS A 560 27.11 -38.98 -9.10
C HIS A 560 27.45 -40.25 -9.92
N LYS A 561 28.29 -41.13 -9.36
CA LYS A 561 28.73 -42.35 -10.04
C LYS A 561 27.58 -43.37 -10.26
N GLU A 562 26.69 -43.51 -9.30
CA GLU A 562 25.53 -44.39 -9.40
C GLU A 562 24.52 -43.84 -10.43
N LEU A 563 24.27 -42.54 -10.43
CA LEU A 563 23.32 -41.94 -11.36
C LEU A 563 23.81 -41.92 -12.81
N LEU A 564 25.11 -41.80 -13.03
CA LEU A 564 25.68 -41.95 -14.38
C LEU A 564 25.43 -43.33 -14.97
N LYS A 565 25.33 -44.36 -14.11
CA LYS A 565 25.08 -45.73 -14.54
C LYS A 565 23.59 -46.06 -14.65
N ASN A 566 22.78 -45.57 -13.71
CA ASN A 566 21.42 -46.05 -13.49
C ASN A 566 20.32 -45.04 -13.85
N CYS A 567 20.65 -43.80 -14.20
CA CYS A 567 19.66 -42.78 -14.51
C CYS A 567 19.98 -42.10 -15.86
N GLU A 568 19.22 -42.43 -16.90
CA GLU A 568 19.43 -41.93 -18.26
C GLU A 568 19.31 -40.41 -18.31
N ILE A 569 18.29 -39.82 -17.65
CA ILE A 569 18.08 -38.36 -17.59
C ILE A 569 19.28 -37.65 -16.95
N TYR A 570 19.85 -38.23 -15.88
CA TYR A 570 21.05 -37.63 -15.26
C TYR A 570 22.26 -37.71 -16.21
N LYS A 571 22.42 -38.80 -16.90
CA LYS A 571 23.50 -39.02 -17.87
C LYS A 571 23.39 -38.08 -19.06
N GLU A 572 22.18 -37.86 -19.58
CA GLU A 572 21.93 -36.85 -20.63
C GLU A 572 22.31 -35.42 -20.17
N ILE A 573 21.87 -35.02 -18.97
CA ILE A 573 22.22 -33.72 -18.39
C ILE A 573 23.75 -33.62 -18.20
N ALA A 574 24.42 -34.67 -17.73
CA ALA A 574 25.84 -34.66 -17.50
C ALA A 574 26.65 -34.56 -18.82
N LEU A 575 26.27 -35.36 -19.82
CA LEU A 575 26.92 -35.33 -21.15
C LEU A 575 26.67 -34.05 -21.94
N SER A 576 25.58 -33.32 -21.64
CA SER A 576 25.35 -32.00 -22.25
C SER A 576 26.26 -30.90 -21.69
N GLN A 577 26.90 -31.12 -20.54
CA GLN A 577 27.68 -30.09 -19.82
C GLN A 577 29.18 -30.44 -19.70
N LEU A 578 29.54 -31.70 -19.69
CA LEU A 578 30.89 -32.20 -19.47
C LEU A 578 31.27 -33.21 -20.55
N THR A 579 32.54 -33.27 -20.88
CA THR A 579 33.09 -34.31 -21.80
C THR A 579 33.08 -35.67 -21.15
N LYS A 580 33.11 -36.74 -21.99
CA LYS A 580 33.22 -38.13 -21.48
C LYS A 580 34.46 -38.33 -20.61
N GLU A 581 35.57 -37.64 -20.97
CA GLU A 581 36.83 -37.70 -20.23
C GLU A 581 36.70 -37.08 -18.83
N GLU A 582 35.99 -35.95 -18.72
CA GLU A 582 35.74 -35.28 -17.43
C GLU A 582 34.77 -36.05 -16.53
N LEU A 583 33.90 -36.86 -17.13
CA LEU A 583 32.96 -37.72 -16.42
C LEU A 583 33.58 -39.07 -16.01
N ASN A 584 34.77 -39.41 -16.49
CA ASN A 584 35.42 -40.70 -16.33
C ASN A 584 34.51 -41.88 -16.84
N VAL A 585 33.79 -41.70 -17.94
CA VAL A 585 32.86 -42.67 -18.56
C VAL A 585 33.30 -43.04 -19.96
#